data_772fecf533ce35b8dbc2573c415b4afa
#
_entry.id   772fecf533ce35b8dbc2573c415b4afa
#
_cell.length_a   1.000
_cell.length_b   1.000
_cell.length_c   1.000
_cell.angle_alpha   90.00
_cell.angle_beta   90.00
_cell.angle_gamma   90.00
#
_symmetry.space_group_name_H-M   'P 1'
#
loop_
_entity.id
_entity.type
_entity.pdbx_description
1 polymer ?
#
loop_
_entity_poly.entity_id
_entity_poly.type
_entity_poly.pdbx_seq_one_letter_code
_entity_poly.pdbx_strand_id
1 'polypeptide(L)'
;MDVSRWQGRINWDKVKASGLVSGVMLRALGNSAKDAPSKPYIDPTFERNYRECQRLGIPCGVYYYCKAVNTAEADAELALLRKVLTGKTVQLPVAVDIEDGYVQAPLDKQTLTDITAHALGTIERWGFYAMLYTGLYFGRDNLYMGGAALKPYDVWLAAYLSKKPEPEWNFGLWQYTSKGKIPGVVDAIPGKISGVDLSVAYKDYGKIIAKKGLTRLREGA
;
A
#
# COMPACT_ATOMS: atom_id res chain seq x y z
N MET A 1 1.89 -10.89 0.47
CA MET A 1 2.84 -10.32 -0.53
C MET A 1 2.28 -9.06 -1.12
N ASP A 2 3.12 -8.23 -1.69
CA ASP A 2 2.63 -7.08 -2.47
C ASP A 2 3.23 -7.09 -3.87
N VAL A 3 2.47 -6.57 -4.83
CA VAL A 3 2.78 -6.69 -6.26
C VAL A 3 2.37 -5.44 -7.05
N SER A 4 3.11 -5.22 -8.12
CA SER A 4 2.89 -4.13 -9.06
C SER A 4 3.28 -4.55 -10.48
N ARG A 5 3.39 -3.60 -11.40
CA ARG A 5 3.92 -3.85 -12.76
C ARG A 5 5.30 -4.52 -12.75
N TRP A 6 6.05 -4.38 -11.67
CA TRP A 6 7.41 -4.91 -11.58
C TRP A 6 7.46 -6.44 -11.51
N GLN A 7 6.39 -7.10 -11.04
CA GLN A 7 6.27 -8.56 -11.05
C GLN A 7 5.72 -9.11 -12.38
N GLY A 8 5.45 -8.25 -13.36
CA GLY A 8 5.04 -8.64 -14.70
C GLY A 8 3.76 -9.48 -14.73
N ARG A 9 3.79 -10.55 -15.54
CA ARG A 9 2.64 -11.43 -15.68
C ARG A 9 2.67 -12.59 -14.67
N ILE A 10 1.98 -12.42 -13.57
CA ILE A 10 1.84 -13.42 -12.50
C ILE A 10 0.93 -14.57 -12.96
N ASN A 11 1.31 -15.81 -12.65
CA ASN A 11 0.46 -16.99 -12.74
C ASN A 11 -0.26 -17.18 -11.40
N TRP A 12 -1.45 -16.62 -11.30
CA TRP A 12 -2.22 -16.58 -10.06
C TRP A 12 -2.72 -17.95 -9.61
N ASP A 13 -2.95 -18.90 -10.54
CA ASP A 13 -3.32 -20.29 -10.19
C ASP A 13 -2.17 -20.98 -9.45
N LYS A 14 -0.91 -20.77 -9.88
CA LYS A 14 0.26 -21.26 -9.15
C LYS A 14 0.44 -20.58 -7.80
N VAL A 15 0.19 -19.27 -7.71
CA VAL A 15 0.22 -18.53 -6.44
C VAL A 15 -0.79 -19.15 -5.46
N LYS A 16 -2.04 -19.35 -5.89
CA LYS A 16 -3.10 -19.93 -5.05
C LYS A 16 -2.77 -21.36 -4.65
N ALA A 17 -2.32 -22.19 -5.59
CA ALA A 17 -1.98 -23.59 -5.34
C ALA A 17 -0.80 -23.77 -4.39
N SER A 18 0.10 -22.77 -4.28
CA SER A 18 1.24 -22.84 -3.38
C SER A 18 0.85 -22.84 -1.90
N GLY A 19 -0.30 -22.29 -1.54
CA GLY A 19 -0.73 -22.10 -0.15
C GLY A 19 0.11 -21.12 0.67
N LEU A 20 1.13 -20.48 0.07
CA LEU A 20 2.09 -19.61 0.76
C LEU A 20 1.58 -18.19 0.98
N VAL A 21 0.52 -17.78 0.28
CA VAL A 21 0.01 -16.40 0.28
C VAL A 21 -1.42 -16.38 0.82
N SER A 22 -1.61 -15.77 1.98
CA SER A 22 -2.94 -15.57 2.58
C SER A 22 -3.64 -14.30 2.11
N GLY A 23 -2.91 -13.35 1.53
CA GLY A 23 -3.46 -12.12 1.01
C GLY A 23 -2.45 -11.30 0.21
N VAL A 24 -2.94 -10.37 -0.58
CA VAL A 24 -2.12 -9.60 -1.53
C VAL A 24 -2.45 -8.11 -1.45
N MET A 25 -1.43 -7.27 -1.41
CA MET A 25 -1.55 -5.83 -1.60
C MET A 25 -1.21 -5.49 -3.06
N LEU A 26 -2.16 -4.90 -3.79
CA LEU A 26 -2.05 -4.59 -5.21
C LEU A 26 -1.76 -3.11 -5.40
N ARG A 27 -0.72 -2.76 -6.15
CA ARG A 27 -0.50 -1.35 -6.48
C ARG A 27 -1.58 -0.84 -7.43
N ALA A 28 -2.39 0.11 -6.95
CA ALA A 28 -3.37 0.80 -7.79
C ALA A 28 -2.71 1.92 -8.61
N LEU A 29 -1.94 2.77 -7.93
CA LEU A 29 -1.24 3.86 -8.59
C LEU A 29 0.26 3.77 -8.37
N GLY A 30 1.02 4.00 -9.45
CA GLY A 30 2.41 4.40 -9.38
C GLY A 30 2.53 5.90 -9.59
N ASN A 31 3.76 6.42 -9.48
CA ASN A 31 4.05 7.82 -9.74
C ASN A 31 5.32 7.92 -10.60
N SER A 32 5.29 8.74 -11.63
CA SER A 32 6.40 8.92 -12.57
C SER A 32 7.18 10.22 -12.34
N ALA A 33 6.76 11.03 -11.37
CA ALA A 33 7.45 12.26 -11.02
C ALA A 33 8.87 11.98 -10.53
N LYS A 34 9.85 12.71 -11.06
CA LYS A 34 11.21 12.81 -10.53
C LYS A 34 11.31 13.95 -9.54
N ASP A 35 10.55 15.02 -9.80
CA ASP A 35 10.43 16.23 -9.00
C ASP A 35 8.93 16.57 -8.86
N ALA A 36 8.57 17.51 -7.99
CA ALA A 36 7.21 18.05 -7.95
C ALA A 36 6.88 18.80 -9.27
N PRO A 37 5.63 18.81 -9.73
CA PRO A 37 4.46 18.20 -9.10
C PRO A 37 4.35 16.68 -9.32
N SER A 38 3.54 16.04 -8.48
CA SER A 38 3.20 14.62 -8.58
C SER A 38 2.61 14.27 -9.96
N LYS A 39 2.97 13.08 -10.47
CA LYS A 39 2.48 12.55 -11.76
C LYS A 39 2.00 11.11 -11.59
N PRO A 40 0.83 10.91 -10.92
CA PRO A 40 0.29 9.58 -10.69
C PRO A 40 -0.18 8.94 -12.00
N TYR A 41 -0.07 7.61 -12.07
CA TYR A 41 -0.62 6.80 -13.14
C TYR A 41 -1.20 5.51 -12.58
N ILE A 42 -2.23 4.96 -13.24
CA ILE A 42 -2.79 3.66 -12.89
C ILE A 42 -1.76 2.57 -13.22
N ASP A 43 -1.47 1.69 -12.25
CA ASP A 43 -0.57 0.56 -12.51
C ASP A 43 -1.17 -0.33 -13.61
N PRO A 44 -0.43 -0.58 -14.70
CA PRO A 44 -0.97 -1.30 -15.87
C PRO A 44 -1.34 -2.75 -15.55
N THR A 45 -0.88 -3.31 -14.43
CA THR A 45 -1.21 -4.67 -14.01
C THR A 45 -2.36 -4.76 -13.01
N PHE A 46 -2.80 -3.61 -12.45
CA PHE A 46 -3.77 -3.57 -11.36
C PHE A 46 -5.08 -4.31 -11.69
N GLU A 47 -5.74 -3.93 -12.79
CA GLU A 47 -7.04 -4.48 -13.15
C GLU A 47 -6.99 -5.99 -13.39
N ARG A 48 -5.92 -6.46 -14.01
CA ARG A 48 -5.72 -7.89 -14.23
C ARG A 48 -5.50 -8.60 -12.88
N ASN A 49 -4.61 -8.10 -12.06
CA ASN A 49 -4.28 -8.71 -10.78
C ASN A 49 -5.50 -8.71 -9.84
N TYR A 50 -6.26 -7.61 -9.80
CA TYR A 50 -7.51 -7.54 -9.04
C TYR A 50 -8.52 -8.60 -9.48
N ARG A 51 -8.79 -8.72 -10.79
CA ARG A 51 -9.72 -9.73 -11.32
C ARG A 51 -9.29 -11.16 -10.98
N GLU A 52 -8.00 -11.45 -11.06
CA GLU A 52 -7.46 -12.76 -10.70
C GLU A 52 -7.59 -13.05 -9.20
N CYS A 53 -7.34 -12.07 -8.33
CA CYS A 53 -7.59 -12.23 -6.91
C CYS A 53 -9.06 -12.54 -6.62
N GLN A 54 -10.00 -11.82 -7.27
CA GLN A 54 -11.43 -12.08 -7.12
C GLN A 54 -11.79 -13.48 -7.65
N ARG A 55 -11.31 -13.87 -8.83
CA ARG A 55 -11.58 -15.18 -9.45
C ARG A 55 -11.17 -16.34 -8.54
N LEU A 56 -10.04 -16.20 -7.86
CA LEU A 56 -9.45 -17.26 -7.03
C LEU A 56 -9.81 -17.16 -5.55
N GLY A 57 -10.58 -16.14 -5.14
CA GLY A 57 -10.89 -15.90 -3.75
C GLY A 57 -9.63 -15.63 -2.92
N ILE A 58 -8.65 -14.90 -3.47
CA ILE A 58 -7.48 -14.44 -2.74
C ILE A 58 -7.82 -13.07 -2.15
N PRO A 59 -7.82 -12.91 -0.81
CA PRO A 59 -8.05 -11.61 -0.20
C PRO A 59 -7.06 -10.57 -0.71
N CYS A 60 -7.56 -9.43 -1.17
CA CYS A 60 -6.70 -8.36 -1.64
C CYS A 60 -7.00 -7.01 -1.00
N GLY A 61 -5.96 -6.24 -0.83
CA GLY A 61 -5.95 -4.81 -0.52
C GLY A 61 -5.27 -4.04 -1.64
N VAL A 62 -5.14 -2.76 -1.42
CA VAL A 62 -4.61 -1.85 -2.43
C VAL A 62 -3.60 -0.91 -1.81
N TYR A 63 -2.58 -0.51 -2.56
CA TYR A 63 -1.75 0.61 -2.19
C TYR A 63 -1.51 1.56 -3.37
N TYR A 64 -1.21 2.81 -3.06
CA TYR A 64 -0.78 3.77 -4.07
C TYR A 64 0.49 4.50 -3.61
N TYR A 65 1.43 4.63 -4.53
CA TYR A 65 2.70 5.32 -4.30
C TYR A 65 2.48 6.82 -4.37
N CYS A 66 2.34 7.44 -3.20
CA CYS A 66 2.13 8.87 -3.06
C CYS A 66 3.45 9.63 -3.21
N LYS A 67 3.44 10.69 -4.01
CA LYS A 67 4.55 11.65 -4.13
C LYS A 67 4.10 13.11 -3.96
N ALA A 68 2.89 13.29 -3.44
CA ALA A 68 2.36 14.63 -3.19
C ALA A 68 3.25 15.39 -2.19
N VAL A 69 3.48 16.66 -2.49
CA VAL A 69 4.24 17.60 -1.64
C VAL A 69 3.35 18.68 -1.02
N ASN A 70 2.04 18.62 -1.30
CA ASN A 70 0.99 19.44 -0.70
C ASN A 70 -0.36 18.73 -0.81
N THR A 71 -1.38 19.25 -0.12
CA THR A 71 -2.71 18.64 -0.11
C THR A 71 -3.41 18.66 -1.46
N ALA A 72 -3.18 19.66 -2.28
CA ALA A 72 -3.79 19.75 -3.63
C ALA A 72 -3.27 18.63 -4.54
N GLU A 73 -1.97 18.31 -4.47
CA GLU A 73 -1.41 17.15 -5.17
C GLU A 73 -1.93 15.83 -4.61
N ALA A 74 -2.07 15.73 -3.28
CA ALA A 74 -2.67 14.56 -2.65
C ALA A 74 -4.12 14.35 -3.11
N ASP A 75 -4.91 15.41 -3.22
CA ASP A 75 -6.29 15.36 -3.72
C ASP A 75 -6.35 14.89 -5.19
N ALA A 76 -5.40 15.32 -6.03
CA ALA A 76 -5.32 14.84 -7.41
C ALA A 76 -4.99 13.34 -7.50
N GLU A 77 -4.04 12.84 -6.68
CA GLU A 77 -3.73 11.41 -6.56
C GLU A 77 -4.94 10.62 -6.05
N LEU A 78 -5.60 11.13 -5.01
CA LEU A 78 -6.79 10.52 -4.40
C LEU A 78 -7.97 10.47 -5.37
N ALA A 79 -8.19 11.52 -6.17
CA ALA A 79 -9.24 11.52 -7.20
C ALA A 79 -9.02 10.38 -8.22
N LEU A 80 -7.76 10.15 -8.63
CA LEU A 80 -7.43 9.03 -9.51
C LEU A 80 -7.60 7.68 -8.80
N LEU A 81 -7.18 7.56 -7.54
CA LEU A 81 -7.37 6.36 -6.73
C LEU A 81 -8.86 6.02 -6.57
N ARG A 82 -9.69 7.02 -6.26
CA ARG A 82 -11.13 6.86 -6.12
C ARG A 82 -11.74 6.29 -7.40
N LYS A 83 -11.35 6.85 -8.57
CA LYS A 83 -11.80 6.34 -9.88
C LYS A 83 -11.44 4.86 -10.06
N VAL A 84 -10.22 4.46 -9.67
CA VAL A 84 -9.77 3.06 -9.75
C VAL A 84 -10.56 2.14 -8.83
N LEU A 85 -10.91 2.61 -7.61
CA LEU A 85 -11.62 1.82 -6.61
C LEU A 85 -13.15 1.79 -6.82
N THR A 86 -13.70 2.62 -7.70
CA THR A 86 -15.14 2.62 -7.99
C THR A 86 -15.61 1.25 -8.47
N GLY A 87 -16.67 0.74 -7.84
CA GLY A 87 -17.25 -0.58 -8.14
C GLY A 87 -16.42 -1.77 -7.66
N LYS A 88 -15.32 -1.55 -6.93
CA LYS A 88 -14.47 -2.63 -6.41
C LYS A 88 -14.71 -2.88 -4.92
N THR A 89 -14.47 -4.12 -4.53
CA THR A 89 -14.48 -4.57 -3.12
C THR A 89 -13.10 -5.09 -2.76
N VAL A 90 -12.57 -4.67 -1.61
CA VAL A 90 -11.30 -5.13 -1.07
C VAL A 90 -11.48 -5.72 0.32
N GLN A 91 -10.71 -6.73 0.66
CA GLN A 91 -10.78 -7.45 1.93
C GLN A 91 -9.62 -7.09 2.87
N LEU A 92 -8.62 -6.40 2.35
CA LEU A 92 -7.45 -5.91 3.07
C LEU A 92 -7.37 -4.38 2.97
N PRO A 93 -6.48 -3.71 3.70
CA PRO A 93 -6.42 -2.25 3.73
C PRO A 93 -6.23 -1.57 2.36
N VAL A 94 -6.57 -0.29 2.31
CA VAL A 94 -6.11 0.65 1.28
C VAL A 94 -5.00 1.49 1.89
N ALA A 95 -3.77 1.29 1.41
CA ALA A 95 -2.58 1.89 1.97
C ALA A 95 -2.10 3.12 1.18
N VAL A 96 -1.71 4.14 1.93
CA VAL A 96 -0.96 5.30 1.43
C VAL A 96 0.51 5.00 1.61
N ASP A 97 1.25 4.92 0.52
CA ASP A 97 2.68 4.58 0.49
C ASP A 97 3.50 5.88 0.46
N ILE A 98 4.15 6.19 1.59
CA ILE A 98 4.94 7.40 1.86
C ILE A 98 6.39 7.00 2.14
N GLU A 99 7.26 7.15 1.15
CA GLU A 99 8.65 6.71 1.26
C GLU A 99 9.62 7.44 0.29
N ASP A 100 9.13 8.46 -0.46
CA ASP A 100 9.96 9.06 -1.50
C ASP A 100 11.06 9.95 -0.93
N GLY A 101 12.31 9.49 -1.08
CA GLY A 101 13.51 10.18 -0.59
C GLY A 101 13.88 11.44 -1.38
N TYR A 102 13.30 11.68 -2.56
CA TYR A 102 13.67 12.80 -3.41
C TYR A 102 12.73 13.99 -3.29
N VAL A 103 11.42 13.75 -3.27
CA VAL A 103 10.45 14.85 -3.24
C VAL A 103 9.77 15.02 -1.88
N GLN A 104 9.67 13.97 -1.08
CA GLN A 104 9.01 14.02 0.23
C GLN A 104 9.97 14.20 1.40
N ALA A 105 11.14 13.53 1.39
CA ALA A 105 12.12 13.69 2.47
C ALA A 105 12.64 15.13 2.67
N PRO A 106 12.71 16.00 1.64
CA PRO A 106 13.07 17.41 1.83
C PRO A 106 11.99 18.28 2.46
N LEU A 107 10.75 17.80 2.56
CA LEU A 107 9.66 18.56 3.21
C LEU A 107 9.89 18.63 4.71
N ASP A 108 9.39 19.68 5.33
CA ASP A 108 9.33 19.70 6.78
C ASP A 108 8.39 18.59 7.28
N LYS A 109 8.73 18.06 8.46
CA LYS A 109 8.09 16.89 9.05
C LYS A 109 6.59 17.09 9.31
N GLN A 110 6.16 18.30 9.64
CA GLN A 110 4.76 18.61 9.88
C GLN A 110 3.98 18.60 8.57
N THR A 111 4.49 19.26 7.53
CA THR A 111 3.87 19.28 6.21
C THR A 111 3.65 17.86 5.66
N LEU A 112 4.67 16.99 5.72
CA LEU A 112 4.51 15.62 5.24
C LEU A 112 3.55 14.81 6.11
N THR A 113 3.55 15.04 7.43
CA THR A 113 2.58 14.42 8.34
C THR A 113 1.15 14.82 8.01
N ASP A 114 0.91 16.11 7.73
CA ASP A 114 -0.42 16.65 7.40
C ASP A 114 -0.94 16.11 6.06
N ILE A 115 -0.08 16.05 5.03
CA ILE A 115 -0.40 15.42 3.73
C ILE A 115 -0.80 13.95 3.94
N THR A 116 0.00 13.22 4.71
CA THR A 116 -0.24 11.80 5.01
C THR A 116 -1.56 11.59 5.74
N ALA A 117 -1.81 12.38 6.79
CA ALA A 117 -3.06 12.31 7.56
C ALA A 117 -4.28 12.68 6.72
N HIS A 118 -4.17 13.69 5.85
CA HIS A 118 -5.21 14.10 4.91
C HIS A 118 -5.58 12.94 3.96
N ALA A 119 -4.59 12.27 3.40
CA ALA A 119 -4.81 11.13 2.51
C ALA A 119 -5.47 9.95 3.22
N LEU A 120 -4.97 9.57 4.39
CA LEU A 120 -5.52 8.48 5.21
C LEU A 120 -6.97 8.78 5.63
N GLY A 121 -7.24 10.00 6.13
CA GLY A 121 -8.59 10.41 6.54
C GLY A 121 -9.57 10.43 5.36
N THR A 122 -9.11 10.77 4.17
CA THR A 122 -9.93 10.74 2.96
C THR A 122 -10.32 9.31 2.59
N ILE A 123 -9.38 8.36 2.62
CA ILE A 123 -9.63 6.94 2.37
C ILE A 123 -10.62 6.36 3.40
N GLU A 124 -10.50 6.74 4.67
CA GLU A 124 -11.45 6.32 5.72
C GLU A 124 -12.87 6.85 5.48
N ARG A 125 -12.99 8.14 5.12
CA ARG A 125 -14.29 8.73 4.77
C ARG A 125 -14.95 8.01 3.60
N TRP A 126 -14.18 7.51 2.66
CA TRP A 126 -14.69 6.71 1.53
C TRP A 126 -15.24 5.35 1.95
N GLY A 127 -14.94 4.85 3.15
CA GLY A 127 -15.41 3.56 3.65
C GLY A 127 -14.42 2.42 3.48
N PHE A 128 -13.13 2.73 3.36
CA PHE A 128 -12.07 1.75 3.40
C PHE A 128 -11.30 1.78 4.72
N TYR A 129 -10.59 0.70 5.01
CA TYR A 129 -9.64 0.66 6.11
C TYR A 129 -8.33 1.29 5.64
N ALA A 130 -8.08 2.53 6.07
CA ALA A 130 -6.88 3.26 5.72
C ALA A 130 -5.66 2.73 6.50
N MET A 131 -4.51 2.63 5.84
CA MET A 131 -3.25 2.18 6.42
C MET A 131 -2.10 3.02 5.87
N LEU A 132 -1.12 3.35 6.70
CA LEU A 132 0.11 4.00 6.26
C LEU A 132 1.16 2.93 5.94
N TYR A 133 1.72 2.93 4.71
CA TYR A 133 2.97 2.23 4.45
C TYR A 133 4.14 3.21 4.47
N THR A 134 5.22 2.82 5.17
CA THR A 134 6.47 3.60 5.19
C THR A 134 7.65 2.72 5.62
N GLY A 135 8.85 3.11 5.22
CA GLY A 135 10.09 2.52 5.72
C GLY A 135 10.40 2.92 7.16
N LEU A 136 11.07 2.04 7.92
CA LEU A 136 11.40 2.28 9.33
C LEU A 136 12.12 3.62 9.56
N TYR A 137 13.18 3.87 8.80
CA TYR A 137 13.96 5.11 8.94
C TYR A 137 13.25 6.30 8.34
N PHE A 138 12.58 6.12 7.20
CA PHE A 138 11.81 7.20 6.58
C PHE A 138 10.70 7.72 7.52
N GLY A 139 9.92 6.81 8.08
CA GLY A 139 8.85 7.16 9.03
C GLY A 139 9.40 7.86 10.28
N ARG A 140 10.50 7.35 10.87
CA ARG A 140 11.15 7.96 12.04
C ARG A 140 11.61 9.40 11.76
N ASP A 141 12.24 9.60 10.61
CA ASP A 141 12.94 10.85 10.31
C ASP A 141 12.01 11.92 9.71
N ASN A 142 10.96 11.52 8.97
CA ASN A 142 10.14 12.43 8.17
C ASN A 142 8.67 12.53 8.60
N LEU A 143 8.20 11.72 9.57
CA LEU A 143 6.80 11.73 10.01
C LEU A 143 6.69 11.77 11.54
N TYR A 144 5.72 12.49 12.05
CA TYR A 144 5.36 12.44 13.49
C TYR A 144 4.50 11.20 13.77
N MET A 145 5.13 10.00 13.71
CA MET A 145 4.46 8.70 13.81
C MET A 145 3.65 8.49 15.09
N GLY A 146 4.12 9.02 16.23
CA GLY A 146 3.42 8.98 17.52
C GLY A 146 2.43 10.12 17.74
N GLY A 147 2.37 11.09 16.81
CA GLY A 147 1.50 12.25 16.90
C GLY A 147 0.03 11.94 16.70
N ALA A 148 -0.86 12.80 17.21
CA ALA A 148 -2.31 12.61 17.16
C ALA A 148 -2.85 12.40 15.75
N ALA A 149 -2.20 12.98 14.73
CA ALA A 149 -2.63 12.89 13.34
C ALA A 149 -2.46 11.49 12.73
N LEU A 150 -1.39 10.76 13.06
CA LEU A 150 -1.10 9.44 12.49
C LEU A 150 -1.35 8.28 13.45
N LYS A 151 -1.34 8.52 14.76
CA LYS A 151 -1.57 7.49 15.79
C LYS A 151 -2.84 6.64 15.61
N PRO A 152 -3.96 7.17 15.05
CA PRO A 152 -5.18 6.38 14.83
C PRO A 152 -5.03 5.31 13.75
N TYR A 153 -4.06 5.43 12.86
CA TYR A 153 -3.91 4.56 11.70
C TYR A 153 -2.93 3.42 11.96
N ASP A 154 -3.26 2.24 11.46
CA ASP A 154 -2.30 1.14 11.45
C ASP A 154 -1.19 1.40 10.42
N VAL A 155 -0.01 0.89 10.74
CA VAL A 155 1.17 1.02 9.89
C VAL A 155 1.54 -0.32 9.26
N TRP A 156 1.82 -0.30 7.99
CA TRP A 156 2.53 -1.33 7.24
C TRP A 156 4.00 -0.88 7.15
N LEU A 157 4.82 -1.47 7.99
CA LEU A 157 6.21 -1.09 8.18
C LEU A 157 7.13 -1.87 7.27
N ALA A 158 7.93 -1.18 6.44
CA ALA A 158 9.01 -1.80 5.69
C ALA A 158 10.33 -1.72 6.48
N ALA A 159 10.88 -2.90 6.78
CA ALA A 159 12.18 -3.02 7.43
C ALA A 159 12.78 -4.39 7.13
N TYR A 160 13.82 -4.45 6.31
CA TYR A 160 14.48 -5.70 5.91
C TYR A 160 15.53 -6.11 6.93
N LEU A 161 15.05 -6.58 8.08
CA LEU A 161 15.85 -6.95 9.24
C LEU A 161 15.71 -8.45 9.52
N SER A 162 16.70 -9.02 10.19
CA SER A 162 16.69 -10.44 10.61
C SER A 162 15.73 -10.72 11.77
N LYS A 163 15.32 -9.69 12.51
CA LYS A 163 14.35 -9.75 13.62
C LYS A 163 13.26 -8.73 13.41
N LYS A 164 12.10 -8.99 14.05
CA LYS A 164 10.99 -8.03 14.09
C LYS A 164 11.49 -6.66 14.58
N PRO A 165 11.20 -5.57 13.84
CA PRO A 165 11.57 -4.22 14.30
C PRO A 165 10.76 -3.81 15.52
N GLU A 166 11.36 -2.95 16.35
CA GLU A 166 10.74 -2.41 17.57
C GLU A 166 10.79 -0.87 17.56
N PRO A 167 10.05 -0.21 16.65
CA PRO A 167 9.96 1.25 16.66
C PRO A 167 9.13 1.76 17.84
N GLU A 168 9.23 3.06 18.14
CA GLU A 168 8.44 3.72 19.18
C GLU A 168 6.92 3.81 18.87
N TRP A 169 6.50 3.38 17.69
CA TRP A 169 5.10 3.34 17.24
C TRP A 169 4.63 1.95 16.90
N ASN A 170 3.32 1.74 16.97
CA ASN A 170 2.72 0.45 16.64
C ASN A 170 2.65 0.23 15.13
N PHE A 171 2.79 -1.01 14.71
CA PHE A 171 2.52 -1.45 13.34
C PHE A 171 1.77 -2.78 13.34
N GLY A 172 0.95 -2.99 12.33
CA GLY A 172 0.13 -4.18 12.20
C GLY A 172 0.55 -5.11 11.05
N LEU A 173 1.37 -4.59 10.12
CA LEU A 173 1.91 -5.33 8.99
C LEU A 173 3.40 -5.02 8.86
N TRP A 174 4.24 -6.05 8.67
CA TRP A 174 5.68 -5.92 8.51
C TRP A 174 6.14 -6.50 7.18
N GLN A 175 6.62 -5.66 6.26
CA GLN A 175 7.32 -6.07 5.06
C GLN A 175 8.78 -6.35 5.42
N TYR A 176 9.13 -7.63 5.43
CA TYR A 176 10.41 -8.10 5.97
C TYR A 176 11.45 -8.45 4.91
N THR A 177 11.04 -8.55 3.65
CA THR A 177 11.95 -8.85 2.52
C THR A 177 11.37 -8.40 1.20
N SER A 178 12.25 -8.00 0.28
CA SER A 178 11.96 -7.78 -1.14
C SER A 178 12.45 -8.93 -2.04
N LYS A 179 12.94 -10.02 -1.44
CA LYS A 179 13.56 -11.16 -2.15
C LYS A 179 12.77 -12.46 -1.99
N GLY A 180 11.48 -12.35 -1.66
CA GLY A 180 10.60 -13.51 -1.53
C GLY A 180 10.47 -14.28 -2.83
N LYS A 181 10.27 -15.60 -2.73
CA LYS A 181 10.02 -16.47 -3.89
C LYS A 181 8.68 -17.14 -3.74
N ILE A 182 7.75 -16.79 -4.64
CA ILE A 182 6.41 -17.37 -4.67
C ILE A 182 6.19 -18.06 -6.01
N PRO A 183 5.78 -19.33 -6.03
CA PRO A 183 5.43 -20.02 -7.27
C PRO A 183 4.41 -19.23 -8.09
N GLY A 184 4.73 -18.99 -9.35
CA GLY A 184 3.87 -18.19 -10.25
C GLY A 184 4.22 -16.71 -10.34
N VAL A 185 5.07 -16.19 -9.46
CA VAL A 185 5.64 -14.84 -9.59
C VAL A 185 7.01 -14.99 -10.25
N VAL A 186 7.18 -14.31 -11.38
CA VAL A 186 8.45 -14.27 -12.13
C VAL A 186 8.90 -12.82 -12.25
N ASP A 187 10.20 -12.64 -12.41
CA ASP A 187 10.76 -11.29 -12.56
C ASP A 187 10.28 -10.66 -13.88
N ALA A 188 9.65 -9.50 -13.79
CA ALA A 188 9.19 -8.76 -14.95
C ALA A 188 10.37 -8.25 -15.80
N ILE A 189 11.50 -8.00 -15.16
CA ILE A 189 12.74 -7.53 -15.80
C ILE A 189 13.84 -8.51 -15.42
N PRO A 190 14.19 -9.48 -16.28
CA PRO A 190 15.24 -10.45 -15.99
C PRO A 190 16.54 -9.78 -15.53
N GLY A 191 17.08 -10.25 -14.41
CA GLY A 191 18.34 -9.76 -13.84
C GLY A 191 18.27 -8.40 -13.10
N LYS A 192 17.10 -7.76 -13.02
CA LYS A 192 16.95 -6.47 -12.29
C LYS A 192 16.10 -6.56 -11.02
N ILE A 193 15.09 -7.41 -11.03
CA ILE A 193 14.22 -7.63 -9.87
C ILE A 193 14.17 -9.13 -9.65
N SER A 194 14.77 -9.60 -8.57
CA SER A 194 14.75 -11.01 -8.20
C SER A 194 13.94 -11.19 -6.93
N GLY A 195 12.64 -11.46 -7.08
CA GLY A 195 11.76 -11.74 -5.96
C GLY A 195 10.53 -10.84 -5.86
N VAL A 196 9.78 -11.05 -4.81
CA VAL A 196 8.57 -10.31 -4.48
C VAL A 196 8.61 -9.91 -3.01
N ASP A 197 8.02 -8.76 -2.71
CA ASP A 197 7.92 -8.27 -1.35
C ASP A 197 6.99 -9.15 -0.53
N LEU A 198 7.44 -9.56 0.66
CA LEU A 198 6.66 -10.38 1.58
C LEU A 198 6.49 -9.69 2.92
N SER A 199 5.28 -9.83 3.45
CA SER A 199 4.89 -9.25 4.73
C SER A 199 4.27 -10.27 5.66
N VAL A 200 4.39 -10.01 6.97
CA VAL A 200 3.69 -10.72 8.05
C VAL A 200 2.65 -9.78 8.65
N ALA A 201 1.41 -10.24 8.74
CA ALA A 201 0.33 -9.53 9.41
C ALA A 201 0.23 -10.00 10.88
N TYR A 202 0.18 -9.05 11.80
CA TYR A 202 -0.03 -9.29 13.24
C TYR A 202 -1.49 -9.12 13.67
N LYS A 203 -2.36 -8.72 12.73
CA LYS A 203 -3.80 -8.56 12.91
C LYS A 203 -4.54 -9.29 11.80
N ASP A 204 -5.71 -9.83 12.10
CA ASP A 204 -6.61 -10.40 11.08
C ASP A 204 -7.40 -9.26 10.41
N TYR A 205 -6.75 -8.60 9.46
CA TYR A 205 -7.37 -7.48 8.74
C TYR A 205 -8.62 -7.88 7.99
N GLY A 206 -8.68 -9.09 7.45
CA GLY A 206 -9.87 -9.60 6.76
C GLY A 206 -11.10 -9.59 7.67
N LYS A 207 -10.97 -10.13 8.89
CA LYS A 207 -12.04 -10.10 9.89
C LYS A 207 -12.37 -8.69 10.39
N ILE A 208 -11.35 -7.87 10.65
CA ILE A 208 -11.54 -6.50 11.15
C ILE A 208 -12.31 -5.67 10.11
N ILE A 209 -11.90 -5.72 8.85
CA ILE A 209 -12.49 -4.96 7.75
C ILE A 209 -13.92 -5.44 7.46
N ALA A 210 -14.13 -6.75 7.41
CA ALA A 210 -15.47 -7.32 7.21
C ALA A 210 -16.43 -6.92 8.33
N LYS A 211 -16.00 -7.03 9.59
CA LYS A 211 -16.81 -6.64 10.76
C LYS A 211 -17.21 -5.15 10.75
N LYS A 212 -16.32 -4.28 10.24
CA LYS A 212 -16.54 -2.83 10.18
C LYS A 212 -17.24 -2.38 8.88
N GLY A 213 -17.45 -3.27 7.91
CA GLY A 213 -18.01 -2.92 6.60
C GLY A 213 -17.14 -2.00 5.75
N LEU A 214 -15.79 -2.03 5.94
CA LEU A 214 -14.84 -1.13 5.31
C LEU A 214 -14.22 -1.74 4.03
N THR A 215 -15.08 -2.24 3.15
CA THR A 215 -14.66 -3.05 1.98
C THR A 215 -14.83 -2.35 0.64
N ARG A 216 -15.57 -1.24 0.57
CA ARG A 216 -15.92 -0.55 -0.68
C ARG A 216 -16.26 0.92 -0.45
N LEU A 217 -16.29 1.68 -1.53
CA LEU A 217 -16.78 3.06 -1.48
C LEU A 217 -18.21 3.12 -0.91
N ARG A 218 -18.40 4.04 0.02
CA ARG A 218 -19.73 4.38 0.52
C ARG A 218 -20.52 5.15 -0.53
N GLU A 219 -21.80 4.95 -0.60
CA GLU A 219 -22.69 5.77 -1.42
C GLU A 219 -22.66 7.21 -0.91
N GLY A 220 -22.45 8.16 -1.83
CA GLY A 220 -22.37 9.59 -1.51
C GLY A 220 -21.06 10.09 -0.90
N ALA A 221 -20.01 9.24 -0.78
CA ALA A 221 -18.70 9.66 -0.28
C ALA A 221 -17.82 10.33 -1.34
#